data_e5593e46941a334255e593777b0b84d1
#
_entry.id   e5593e46941a334255e593777b0b84d1
#
_cell.length_a   1.000
_cell.length_b   1.000
_cell.length_c   1.000
_cell.angle_alpha   90.00
_cell.angle_beta   90.00
_cell.angle_gamma   90.00
#
_symmetry.space_group_name_H-M   'P 1'
#
loop_
_entity.id
_entity.type
_entity.pdbx_description
1 polymer ?
#
loop_
_entity_poly.entity_id
_entity_poly.type
_entity_poly.pdbx_seq_one_letter_code
_entity_poly.pdbx_strand_id
1 'polypeptide(L)'
;MRTIEWKDGIVITIDQTKLPNKVVFLKMEKCSDVASAIENMKLRGAPLIGVAAAYGLALTAFHSKAKKREDLMKEIAESAEILRKTRPTAVNLFWAINRIVKKVREASGGVKAVTKAVVEEAQR
;
A
#
# COMPACT_ATOMS: atom_id res chain seq x y z
N MET A 1 -10.13 14.25 -10.94
CA MET A 1 -10.39 13.01 -10.20
C MET A 1 -9.10 12.21 -10.05
N ARG A 2 -8.77 11.80 -8.83
CA ARG A 2 -7.59 10.98 -8.62
C ARG A 2 -7.87 9.55 -9.06
N THR A 3 -6.87 8.90 -9.65
CA THR A 3 -6.99 7.50 -10.04
C THR A 3 -6.94 6.55 -8.86
N ILE A 4 -6.47 7.02 -7.71
CA ILE A 4 -6.41 6.24 -6.48
C ILE A 4 -6.59 7.17 -5.28
N GLU A 5 -7.40 6.77 -4.31
CA GLU A 5 -7.70 7.57 -3.13
C GLU A 5 -7.68 6.76 -1.85
N TRP A 6 -7.27 7.41 -0.76
CA TRP A 6 -7.32 6.86 0.59
C TRP A 6 -8.51 7.48 1.32
N LYS A 7 -9.40 6.64 1.86
CA LYS A 7 -10.54 7.08 2.65
C LYS A 7 -10.67 6.23 3.92
N ASP A 8 -10.18 6.75 5.02
CA ASP A 8 -10.34 6.11 6.35
C ASP A 8 -10.05 4.60 6.37
N GLY A 9 -8.90 4.21 5.85
CA GLY A 9 -8.49 2.81 5.85
C GLY A 9 -9.05 1.98 4.72
N ILE A 10 -9.56 2.63 3.67
CA ILE A 10 -10.00 1.98 2.45
C ILE A 10 -9.32 2.68 1.28
N VAL A 11 -8.75 1.90 0.36
CA VAL A 11 -8.15 2.43 -0.85
C VAL A 11 -9.11 2.17 -2.01
N ILE A 12 -9.45 3.24 -2.73
CA ILE A 12 -10.38 3.18 -3.86
C ILE A 12 -9.64 3.54 -5.14
N THR A 13 -9.75 2.71 -6.15
CA THR A 13 -9.12 2.95 -7.45
C THR A 13 -10.02 2.41 -8.58
N ILE A 14 -9.61 2.64 -9.81
CA ILE A 14 -10.33 2.17 -11.00
C ILE A 14 -9.66 0.89 -11.51
N ASP A 15 -10.48 -0.12 -11.81
CA ASP A 15 -10.02 -1.37 -12.42
C ASP A 15 -9.65 -1.10 -13.89
N GLN A 16 -8.36 -1.08 -14.19
CA GLN A 16 -7.85 -0.79 -15.52
C GLN A 16 -8.21 -1.86 -16.55
N THR A 17 -8.50 -3.09 -16.11
CA THR A 17 -8.84 -4.18 -17.02
C THR A 17 -10.22 -4.00 -17.67
N LYS A 18 -11.07 -3.15 -17.10
CA LYS A 18 -12.42 -2.90 -17.59
C LYS A 18 -12.50 -1.70 -18.53
N LEU A 19 -11.48 -0.86 -18.55
CA LEU A 19 -11.43 0.31 -19.42
C LEU A 19 -11.16 -0.09 -20.88
N PRO A 20 -11.67 0.65 -21.86
CA PRO A 20 -12.49 1.86 -21.74
C PRO A 20 -13.99 1.59 -21.66
N ASN A 21 -14.42 0.35 -21.76
CA ASN A 21 -15.84 -0.01 -21.88
C ASN A 21 -16.64 0.25 -20.60
N LYS A 22 -16.03 0.03 -19.44
CA LYS A 22 -16.67 0.19 -18.15
C LYS A 22 -15.74 0.89 -17.18
N VAL A 23 -16.32 1.67 -16.26
CA VAL A 23 -15.58 2.20 -15.13
C VAL A 23 -16.02 1.40 -13.90
N VAL A 24 -15.12 0.58 -13.40
CA VAL A 24 -15.37 -0.25 -12.22
C VAL A 24 -14.41 0.17 -11.12
N PHE A 25 -14.94 0.52 -9.96
CA PHE A 25 -14.11 0.90 -8.82
C PHE A 25 -13.74 -0.31 -7.99
N LEU A 26 -12.48 -0.35 -7.55
CA LEU A 26 -11.98 -1.35 -6.63
C LEU A 26 -11.87 -0.73 -5.25
N LYS A 27 -12.36 -1.44 -4.25
CA LYS A 27 -12.18 -1.06 -2.85
C LYS A 27 -11.25 -2.08 -2.20
N MET A 28 -10.15 -1.59 -1.67
CA MET A 28 -9.12 -2.45 -1.07
C MET A 28 -8.97 -2.09 0.40
N GLU A 29 -9.09 -3.08 1.26
CA GLU A 29 -9.03 -2.90 2.70
C GLU A 29 -7.79 -3.54 3.32
N LYS A 30 -7.14 -4.44 2.58
CA LYS A 30 -5.98 -5.20 3.05
C LYS A 30 -4.85 -5.11 2.05
N CYS A 31 -3.62 -5.27 2.54
CA CYS A 31 -2.46 -5.35 1.68
C CYS A 31 -2.60 -6.46 0.62
N SER A 32 -3.20 -7.60 1.00
CA SER A 32 -3.44 -8.71 0.06
C SER A 32 -4.36 -8.31 -1.10
N ASP A 33 -5.30 -7.41 -0.86
CA ASP A 33 -6.17 -6.90 -1.93
C ASP A 33 -5.36 -6.08 -2.93
N VAL A 34 -4.44 -5.25 -2.43
CA VAL A 34 -3.55 -4.46 -3.28
C VAL A 34 -2.62 -5.38 -4.07
N ALA A 35 -2.02 -6.37 -3.42
CA ALA A 35 -1.13 -7.32 -4.07
C ALA A 35 -1.85 -8.05 -5.20
N SER A 36 -3.07 -8.52 -4.95
CA SER A 36 -3.89 -9.19 -5.96
C SER A 36 -4.18 -8.27 -7.15
N ALA A 37 -4.53 -7.01 -6.88
CA ALA A 37 -4.80 -6.05 -7.94
C ALA A 37 -3.58 -5.80 -8.82
N ILE A 38 -2.39 -5.74 -8.22
CA ILE A 38 -1.14 -5.55 -8.95
C ILE A 38 -0.84 -6.79 -9.80
N GLU A 39 -0.93 -7.99 -9.22
CA GLU A 39 -0.65 -9.24 -9.92
C GLU A 39 -1.59 -9.46 -11.10
N ASN A 40 -2.87 -9.11 -10.94
CA ASN A 40 -3.88 -9.30 -11.97
C ASN A 40 -3.97 -8.14 -12.94
N MET A 41 -3.00 -7.23 -12.88
CA MET A 41 -2.87 -6.08 -13.78
C MET A 41 -4.08 -5.14 -13.79
N LYS A 42 -4.84 -5.14 -12.70
CA LYS A 42 -5.96 -4.20 -12.53
C LYS A 42 -5.46 -2.77 -12.33
N LEU A 43 -4.21 -2.64 -11.90
CA LEU A 43 -3.50 -1.37 -11.76
C LEU A 43 -2.37 -1.35 -12.79
N ARG A 44 -2.32 -0.30 -13.59
CA ARG A 44 -1.31 -0.15 -14.64
C ARG A 44 -0.52 1.14 -14.46
N GLY A 45 0.71 1.11 -14.95
CA GLY A 45 1.61 2.26 -14.92
C GLY A 45 2.49 2.24 -13.69
N ALA A 46 3.79 2.43 -13.92
CA ALA A 46 4.78 2.36 -12.85
C ALA A 46 4.47 3.31 -11.69
N PRO A 47 4.07 4.59 -11.92
CA PRO A 47 3.74 5.48 -10.82
C PRO A 47 2.55 5.01 -9.99
N LEU A 48 1.50 4.50 -10.64
CA LEU A 48 0.31 4.02 -9.94
C LEU A 48 0.62 2.78 -9.11
N ILE A 49 1.43 1.86 -9.63
CA ILE A 49 1.84 0.66 -8.90
C ILE A 49 2.60 1.03 -7.65
N GLY A 50 3.52 2.01 -7.74
CA GLY A 50 4.26 2.50 -6.59
C GLY A 50 3.37 3.10 -5.51
N VAL A 51 2.43 3.96 -5.92
CA VAL A 51 1.47 4.57 -5.00
C VAL A 51 0.60 3.51 -4.34
N ALA A 52 0.13 2.55 -5.13
CA ALA A 52 -0.70 1.46 -4.61
C ALA A 52 0.05 0.62 -3.57
N ALA A 53 1.32 0.32 -3.83
CA ALA A 53 2.14 -0.45 -2.89
C ALA A 53 2.30 0.31 -1.56
N ALA A 54 2.55 1.62 -1.62
CA ALA A 54 2.64 2.45 -0.42
C ALA A 54 1.33 2.40 0.38
N TYR A 55 0.20 2.50 -0.31
CA TYR A 55 -1.11 2.36 0.34
C TYR A 55 -1.34 0.96 0.91
N GLY A 56 -0.81 -0.07 0.25
CA GLY A 56 -0.89 -1.44 0.79
C GLY A 56 -0.25 -1.55 2.16
N LEU A 57 0.91 -0.94 2.34
CA LEU A 57 1.58 -0.89 3.64
C LEU A 57 0.80 -0.04 4.64
N ALA A 58 0.22 1.06 4.17
CA ALA A 58 -0.63 1.90 5.01
C ALA A 58 -1.87 1.15 5.51
N LEU A 59 -2.48 0.32 4.66
CA LEU A 59 -3.61 -0.50 5.05
C LEU A 59 -3.23 -1.48 6.16
N THR A 60 -2.06 -2.11 6.04
CA THR A 60 -1.56 -3.02 7.07
C THR A 60 -1.42 -2.29 8.41
N ALA A 61 -0.80 -1.11 8.39
CA ALA A 61 -0.60 -0.33 9.61
C ALA A 61 -1.92 0.16 10.20
N PHE A 62 -2.80 0.66 9.36
CA PHE A 62 -4.07 1.24 9.81
C PHE A 62 -4.98 0.20 10.47
N HIS A 63 -5.08 -0.99 9.89
CA HIS A 63 -5.95 -2.05 10.41
C HIS A 63 -5.28 -3.00 11.39
N SER A 64 -4.00 -2.77 11.69
CA SER A 64 -3.25 -3.61 12.61
C SER A 64 -3.83 -3.56 14.02
N LYS A 65 -3.87 -4.71 14.68
CA LYS A 65 -4.26 -4.83 16.09
C LYS A 65 -3.05 -4.93 17.00
N ALA A 66 -1.85 -4.74 16.47
CA ALA A 66 -0.62 -4.79 17.24
C ALA A 66 -0.62 -3.71 18.31
N LYS A 67 -0.19 -4.08 19.50
CA LYS A 67 -0.07 -3.16 20.64
C LYS A 67 1.35 -2.67 20.83
N LYS A 68 2.31 -3.41 20.29
CA LYS A 68 3.73 -3.07 20.38
C LYS A 68 4.26 -2.66 19.02
N ARG A 69 5.14 -1.67 19.01
CA ARG A 69 5.80 -1.20 17.80
C ARG A 69 6.48 -2.34 17.04
N GLU A 70 7.17 -3.23 17.75
CA GLU A 70 7.89 -4.35 17.15
C GLU A 70 6.98 -5.27 16.36
N ASP A 71 5.78 -5.55 16.89
CA ASP A 71 4.82 -6.40 16.22
C ASP A 71 4.27 -5.73 14.96
N LEU A 72 4.00 -4.42 15.04
CA LEU A 72 3.55 -3.66 13.87
C LEU A 72 4.62 -3.64 12.79
N MET A 73 5.87 -3.41 13.15
CA MET A 73 6.97 -3.41 12.19
C MET A 73 7.12 -4.75 11.50
N LYS A 74 6.90 -5.84 12.23
CA LYS A 74 6.92 -7.19 11.65
C LYS A 74 5.80 -7.38 10.64
N GLU A 75 4.59 -6.93 10.95
CA GLU A 75 3.46 -7.00 10.01
C GLU A 75 3.73 -6.19 8.75
N ILE A 76 4.30 -4.99 8.89
CA ILE A 76 4.68 -4.15 7.74
C ILE A 76 5.74 -4.84 6.90
N ALA A 77 6.74 -5.45 7.53
CA ALA A 77 7.79 -6.17 6.81
C ALA A 77 7.22 -7.36 6.01
N GLU A 78 6.29 -8.10 6.60
CA GLU A 78 5.63 -9.21 5.91
C GLU A 78 4.82 -8.72 4.72
N SER A 79 4.09 -7.62 4.88
CA SER A 79 3.33 -7.00 3.79
C SER A 79 4.26 -6.53 2.68
N ALA A 80 5.40 -5.94 3.03
CA ALA A 80 6.39 -5.50 2.06
C ALA A 80 6.88 -6.68 1.20
N GLU A 81 7.12 -7.83 1.82
CA GLU A 81 7.55 -9.02 1.07
C GLU A 81 6.47 -9.53 0.12
N ILE A 82 5.20 -9.52 0.57
CA ILE A 82 4.08 -9.91 -0.29
C ILE A 82 4.03 -9.00 -1.53
N LEU A 83 4.17 -7.70 -1.32
CA LEU A 83 4.13 -6.72 -2.42
C LEU A 83 5.32 -6.87 -3.36
N ARG A 84 6.53 -7.11 -2.83
CA ARG A 84 7.73 -7.27 -3.66
C ARG A 84 7.62 -8.45 -4.63
N LYS A 85 6.90 -9.49 -4.23
CA LYS A 85 6.72 -10.69 -5.05
C LYS A 85 5.71 -10.53 -6.17
N THR A 86 4.89 -9.49 -6.14
CA THR A 86 3.84 -9.29 -7.14
C THR A 86 4.40 -8.98 -8.52
N ARG A 87 5.42 -8.15 -8.59
CA ARG A 87 6.08 -7.77 -9.85
C ARG A 87 7.57 -7.55 -9.61
N PRO A 88 8.36 -8.64 -9.60
CA PRO A 88 9.79 -8.56 -9.22
C PRO A 88 10.65 -7.63 -10.05
N THR A 89 10.21 -7.28 -11.27
CA THR A 89 10.98 -6.38 -12.13
C THR A 89 10.51 -4.92 -12.07
N ALA A 90 9.50 -4.61 -11.26
CA ALA A 90 8.95 -3.25 -11.18
C ALA A 90 9.78 -2.38 -10.23
N VAL A 91 10.67 -1.59 -10.78
CA VAL A 91 11.59 -0.72 -10.00
C VAL A 91 10.84 0.24 -9.09
N ASN A 92 9.78 0.90 -9.61
CA ASN A 92 8.99 1.85 -8.82
C ASN A 92 8.29 1.18 -7.63
N LEU A 93 7.93 -0.08 -7.78
CA LEU A 93 7.34 -0.85 -6.69
C LEU A 93 8.32 -0.98 -5.53
N PHE A 94 9.55 -1.41 -5.82
CA PHE A 94 10.59 -1.56 -4.79
C PHE A 94 10.96 -0.21 -4.17
N TRP A 95 11.07 0.82 -4.99
CA TRP A 95 11.40 2.15 -4.51
C TRP A 95 10.35 2.66 -3.52
N ALA A 96 9.07 2.50 -3.85
CA ALA A 96 7.98 2.94 -2.98
C ALA A 96 7.95 2.16 -1.67
N ILE A 97 8.12 0.85 -1.73
CA ILE A 97 8.16 -0.01 -0.55
C ILE A 97 9.33 0.40 0.37
N ASN A 98 10.51 0.58 -0.21
CA ASN A 98 11.70 0.94 0.56
C ASN A 98 11.55 2.31 1.22
N ARG A 99 10.89 3.25 0.55
CA ARG A 99 10.61 4.58 1.11
C ARG A 99 9.74 4.48 2.36
N ILE A 100 8.69 3.68 2.31
CA ILE A 100 7.80 3.47 3.46
C ILE A 100 8.53 2.76 4.60
N VAL A 101 9.27 1.70 4.29
CA VAL A 101 10.03 0.96 5.31
C VAL A 101 11.04 1.85 6.01
N LYS A 102 11.73 2.71 5.24
CA LYS A 102 12.66 3.68 5.81
C LYS A 102 11.95 4.63 6.75
N LYS A 103 10.78 5.14 6.36
CA LYS A 103 10.00 6.06 7.17
C LYS A 103 9.56 5.41 8.48
N VAL A 104 9.19 4.15 8.44
CA VAL A 104 8.82 3.38 9.64
C VAL A 104 9.99 3.31 10.61
N ARG A 105 11.19 3.03 10.10
CA ARG A 105 12.39 2.94 10.93
C ARG A 105 12.76 4.27 11.57
N GLU A 106 12.53 5.36 10.86
CA GLU A 106 12.84 6.71 11.33
C GLU A 106 11.79 7.27 12.29
N ALA A 107 10.56 6.75 12.24
CA ALA A 107 9.49 7.23 13.11
C ALA A 107 9.77 6.83 14.56
N SER A 108 9.67 7.80 15.46
CA SER A 108 9.81 7.54 16.90
C SER A 108 8.43 7.43 17.53
N GLY A 109 8.32 6.64 18.59
CA GLY A 109 7.07 6.44 19.32
C GLY A 109 6.51 5.04 19.13
N GLY A 110 5.27 4.84 19.57
CA GLY A 110 4.60 3.55 19.54
C GLY A 110 3.81 3.30 18.26
N VAL A 111 2.88 2.36 18.34
CA VAL A 111 2.05 1.92 17.22
C VAL A 111 1.33 3.09 16.53
N LYS A 112 0.72 3.98 17.30
CA LYS A 112 -0.01 5.12 16.71
C LYS A 112 0.89 6.04 15.90
N ALA A 113 2.10 6.32 16.42
CA ALA A 113 3.05 7.19 15.74
C ALA A 113 3.55 6.56 14.44
N VAL A 114 3.85 5.27 14.46
CA VAL A 114 4.29 4.53 13.26
C VAL A 114 3.16 4.50 12.23
N THR A 115 1.95 4.18 12.64
CA THR A 115 0.78 4.14 11.75
C THR A 115 0.57 5.48 11.08
N LYS A 116 0.59 6.56 11.87
CA LYS A 116 0.43 7.92 11.33
C LYS A 116 1.51 8.23 10.30
N ALA A 117 2.76 7.90 10.60
CA ALA A 117 3.88 8.16 9.68
C ALA A 117 3.70 7.41 8.36
N VAL A 118 3.29 6.14 8.40
CA VAL A 118 3.09 5.33 7.20
C VAL A 118 1.94 5.89 6.35
N VAL A 119 0.80 6.20 6.98
CA VAL A 119 -0.36 6.71 6.27
C VAL A 119 -0.05 8.06 5.62
N GLU A 120 0.59 8.97 6.34
CA GLU A 120 0.96 10.28 5.80
C GLU A 120 1.95 10.17 4.65
N GLU A 121 2.97 9.29 4.78
CA GLU A 121 3.95 9.11 3.72
C GLU A 121 3.33 8.51 2.46
N ALA A 122 2.39 7.58 2.63
CA ALA A 122 1.70 6.97 1.49
C ALA A 122 0.86 7.98 0.72
N GLN A 123 0.34 9.00 1.39
CA GLN A 123 -0.50 10.02 0.76
C GLN A 123 0.27 11.15 0.09
N ARG A 124 1.58 11.17 0.22
CA ARG A 124 2.38 12.24 -0.40
C ARG A 124 2.48 12.13 -1.91
#